data_33b25e2e34697fb485f325e98671997d
#
_entry.id   33b25e2e34697fb485f325e98671997d
#
_cell.length_a   1.000
_cell.length_b   1.000
_cell.length_c   1.000
_cell.angle_alpha   90.00
_cell.angle_beta   90.00
_cell.angle_gamma   90.00
#
_symmetry.space_group_name_H-M   'P 1'
#
loop_
_entity.id
_entity.type
_entity.pdbx_description
1 polymer ?
#
loop_
_entity_poly.entity_id
_entity_poly.type
_entity_poly.pdbx_seq_one_letter_code
_entity_poly.pdbx_strand_id
1 'polypeptide(L)'
;MKETYVIGIDYGTDSVRALLADAATSETIADSVFSYPRWGRQEYCSPAEARFRQHPQDYLDGLRHVIGEVVAARPDAAPHIRAVSVDTTASTPCLVDRTCTPLALRPEYADDPDAMFVLWKDHTAQRESEEITALCARGEINYARRSGNHYSSECFWSKVLHLLRGSERLRRDAWAVVELCDWIPAVLTGCRAMEDLRSGLCAAGSKVMWAEEWGGYPPEEFFAGLDPVLLPILRRLPVRTYGCDTPAGTLSPEWAAKLGLSEQVVIGVGNVDCHSGAVGAGICHGTVVLNLGTSACYMAVMPPEKMGDRMVEGIFGQVDGSILPGMVGFEAGMSAFGDVYAWFKRLLCWPLREVLLPADPENETLRALAAQ
;
A
#
# COMPACT_ATOMS: atom_id res chain seq x y z
N MET A 1 16.21 24.26 21.60
CA MET A 1 16.53 23.27 20.52
C MET A 1 16.16 23.92 19.20
N LYS A 2 16.87 23.65 18.09
CA LYS A 2 16.42 24.14 16.78
C LYS A 2 15.12 23.43 16.46
N GLU A 3 14.11 24.17 16.02
CA GLU A 3 12.86 23.62 15.51
C GLU A 3 13.16 22.64 14.40
N THR A 4 12.55 21.47 14.43
CA THR A 4 12.76 20.40 13.46
C THR A 4 11.40 19.78 13.14
N TYR A 5 11.01 19.82 11.87
CA TYR A 5 9.74 19.31 11.40
C TYR A 5 9.92 18.14 10.45
N VAL A 6 8.91 17.30 10.40
CA VAL A 6 8.81 16.15 9.49
C VAL A 6 7.43 16.13 8.83
N ILE A 7 7.35 15.58 7.63
CA ILE A 7 6.08 15.36 6.93
C ILE A 7 5.83 13.86 6.87
N GLY A 8 4.66 13.42 7.33
CA GLY A 8 4.12 12.08 7.08
C GLY A 8 3.07 12.12 5.98
N ILE A 9 3.10 11.17 5.05
CA ILE A 9 2.17 11.06 3.93
C ILE A 9 1.57 9.67 3.90
N ASP A 10 0.23 9.58 3.96
CA ASP A 10 -0.56 8.35 3.89
C ASP A 10 -1.38 8.32 2.61
N TYR A 11 -1.06 7.36 1.71
CA TYR A 11 -1.82 7.06 0.51
C TYR A 11 -2.86 5.97 0.78
N GLY A 12 -4.04 6.40 1.22
CA GLY A 12 -5.17 5.51 1.45
C GLY A 12 -5.92 5.12 0.18
N THR A 13 -7.05 4.43 0.36
CA THR A 13 -7.88 3.93 -0.75
C THR A 13 -8.56 5.03 -1.56
N ASP A 14 -9.03 6.11 -0.92
CA ASP A 14 -9.85 7.15 -1.54
C ASP A 14 -9.19 8.53 -1.58
N SER A 15 -8.08 8.69 -0.84
CA SER A 15 -7.41 9.96 -0.66
C SER A 15 -5.96 9.77 -0.25
N VAL A 16 -5.14 10.79 -0.47
CA VAL A 16 -3.84 10.95 0.17
C VAL A 16 -3.94 12.04 1.23
N ARG A 17 -3.25 11.84 2.35
CA ARG A 17 -3.16 12.76 3.47
C ARG A 17 -1.71 13.11 3.74
N ALA A 18 -1.47 14.35 4.18
CA ALA A 18 -0.18 14.72 4.74
C ALA A 18 -0.38 15.43 6.08
N LEU A 19 0.56 15.21 6.97
CA LEU A 19 0.66 15.97 8.20
C LEU A 19 2.09 16.52 8.35
N LEU A 20 2.19 17.76 8.82
CA LEU A 20 3.42 18.39 9.26
C LEU A 20 3.48 18.27 10.78
N ALA A 21 4.52 17.68 11.32
CA ALA A 21 4.66 17.47 12.75
C ALA A 21 6.00 18.01 13.28
N ASP A 22 5.98 18.49 14.52
CA ASP A 22 7.20 18.75 15.28
C ASP A 22 7.87 17.43 15.66
N ALA A 23 9.13 17.24 15.25
CA ALA A 23 9.84 16.00 15.45
C ALA A 23 10.20 15.71 16.93
N ALA A 24 10.17 16.72 17.80
CA ALA A 24 10.51 16.57 19.21
C ALA A 24 9.28 16.27 20.08
N THR A 25 8.12 16.84 19.73
CA THR A 25 6.89 16.73 20.52
C THR A 25 5.87 15.79 19.93
N SER A 26 6.02 15.47 18.64
CA SER A 26 5.02 14.74 17.82
C SER A 26 3.71 15.52 17.66
N GLU A 27 3.69 16.82 17.95
CA GLU A 27 2.51 17.66 17.75
C GLU A 27 2.26 17.88 16.26
N THR A 28 1.03 17.65 15.81
CA THR A 28 0.60 17.97 14.45
C THR A 28 0.43 19.48 14.32
N ILE A 29 1.19 20.08 13.41
CA ILE A 29 1.23 21.53 13.16
C ILE A 29 0.26 21.93 12.04
N ALA A 30 0.16 21.10 11.00
CA ALA A 30 -0.77 21.28 9.89
C ALA A 30 -1.09 19.92 9.27
N ASP A 31 -2.23 19.82 8.64
CA ASP A 31 -2.64 18.65 7.88
C ASP A 31 -3.36 19.05 6.59
N SER A 32 -3.40 18.16 5.62
CA SER A 32 -4.13 18.31 4.38
C SER A 32 -4.57 16.97 3.83
N VAL A 33 -5.70 16.96 3.11
CA VAL A 33 -6.27 15.77 2.47
C VAL A 33 -6.63 16.10 1.02
N PHE A 34 -6.27 15.19 0.11
CA PHE A 34 -6.67 15.26 -1.29
C PHE A 34 -7.41 13.96 -1.68
N SER A 35 -8.71 14.07 -1.98
CA SER A 35 -9.51 12.95 -2.48
C SER A 35 -9.20 12.71 -3.96
N TYR A 36 -9.00 11.44 -4.36
CA TYR A 36 -8.71 11.11 -5.75
C TYR A 36 -9.93 11.33 -6.65
N PRO A 37 -9.85 12.25 -7.63
CA PRO A 37 -11.04 12.63 -8.40
C PRO A 37 -11.61 11.46 -9.24
N ARG A 38 -10.74 10.64 -9.85
CA ARG A 38 -11.16 9.49 -10.67
C ARG A 38 -11.79 8.40 -9.81
N TRP A 39 -11.22 8.14 -8.63
CA TRP A 39 -11.79 7.21 -7.68
C TRP A 39 -13.17 7.66 -7.20
N GLY A 40 -13.35 8.93 -6.87
CA GLY A 40 -14.65 9.50 -6.48
C GLY A 40 -15.73 9.34 -7.54
N ARG A 41 -15.35 9.29 -8.83
CA ARG A 41 -16.26 9.02 -9.95
C ARG A 41 -16.36 7.54 -10.31
N GLN A 42 -15.68 6.65 -9.57
CA GLN A 42 -15.59 5.21 -9.84
C GLN A 42 -15.02 4.88 -11.23
N GLU A 43 -14.19 5.77 -11.80
CA GLU A 43 -13.47 5.52 -13.04
C GLU A 43 -12.52 4.33 -12.84
N TYR A 44 -12.43 3.46 -13.85
CA TYR A 44 -11.57 2.26 -13.86
C TYR A 44 -11.91 1.22 -12.77
N CYS A 45 -13.09 1.32 -12.14
CA CYS A 45 -13.60 0.37 -11.15
C CYS A 45 -14.77 -0.41 -11.70
N SER A 46 -14.82 -1.71 -11.41
CA SER A 46 -15.95 -2.60 -11.71
C SER A 46 -16.19 -3.53 -10.52
N PRO A 47 -17.06 -3.15 -9.56
CA PRO A 47 -17.34 -4.00 -8.40
C PRO A 47 -17.88 -5.39 -8.77
N ALA A 48 -18.62 -5.50 -9.89
CA ALA A 48 -19.14 -6.78 -10.38
C ALA A 48 -18.03 -7.74 -10.83
N GLU A 49 -16.90 -7.20 -11.30
CA GLU A 49 -15.70 -7.96 -11.70
C GLU A 49 -14.64 -7.97 -10.59
N ALA A 50 -14.93 -7.39 -9.43
CA ALA A 50 -13.97 -7.15 -8.35
C ALA A 50 -12.70 -6.43 -8.83
N ARG A 51 -12.82 -5.56 -9.84
CA ARG A 51 -11.73 -4.79 -10.43
C ARG A 51 -11.69 -3.38 -9.85
N PHE A 52 -10.51 -3.00 -9.35
CA PHE A 52 -10.26 -1.70 -8.76
C PHE A 52 -8.88 -1.18 -9.17
N ARG A 53 -8.87 -0.13 -10.01
CA ARG A 53 -7.64 0.48 -10.55
C ARG A 53 -7.57 1.95 -10.17
N GLN A 54 -6.35 2.43 -9.96
CA GLN A 54 -6.09 3.83 -9.63
C GLN A 54 -5.06 4.42 -10.58
N HIS A 55 -5.42 5.55 -11.18
CA HIS A 55 -4.56 6.22 -12.15
C HIS A 55 -3.40 6.92 -11.44
N PRO A 56 -2.12 6.71 -11.87
CA PRO A 56 -0.95 7.29 -11.21
C PRO A 56 -0.94 8.82 -11.16
N GLN A 57 -1.66 9.49 -12.07
CA GLN A 57 -1.76 10.96 -12.05
C GLN A 57 -2.48 11.48 -10.81
N ASP A 58 -3.50 10.76 -10.28
CA ASP A 58 -4.18 11.17 -9.05
C ASP A 58 -3.22 11.16 -7.85
N TYR A 59 -2.29 10.21 -7.82
CA TYR A 59 -1.25 10.16 -6.80
C TYR A 59 -0.26 11.32 -6.89
N LEU A 60 0.18 11.67 -8.12
CA LEU A 60 1.10 12.79 -8.33
C LEU A 60 0.45 14.15 -8.04
N ASP A 61 -0.80 14.32 -8.43
CA ASP A 61 -1.57 15.54 -8.15
C ASP A 61 -1.83 15.68 -6.64
N GLY A 62 -2.20 14.57 -5.99
CA GLY A 62 -2.37 14.51 -4.55
C GLY A 62 -1.09 14.83 -3.78
N LEU A 63 0.05 14.22 -4.18
CA LEU A 63 1.36 14.48 -3.58
C LEU A 63 1.69 15.97 -3.56
N ARG A 64 1.55 16.61 -4.72
CA ARG A 64 1.82 18.04 -4.86
C ARG A 64 0.87 18.89 -4.02
N HIS A 65 -0.43 18.53 -4.01
CA HIS A 65 -1.46 19.25 -3.27
C HIS A 65 -1.18 19.19 -1.77
N VAL A 66 -1.12 17.99 -1.18
CA VAL A 66 -1.05 17.85 0.28
C VAL A 66 0.24 18.42 0.88
N ILE A 67 1.39 18.24 0.22
CA ILE A 67 2.65 18.86 0.70
C ILE A 67 2.58 20.37 0.53
N GLY A 68 2.09 20.85 -0.63
CA GLY A 68 1.95 22.29 -0.88
C GLY A 68 1.08 22.98 0.16
N GLU A 69 -0.05 22.39 0.55
CA GLU A 69 -0.97 22.93 1.56
C GLU A 69 -0.34 22.98 2.96
N VAL A 70 0.30 21.88 3.42
CA VAL A 70 0.92 21.88 4.77
C VAL A 70 2.12 22.82 4.87
N VAL A 71 2.88 23.00 3.77
CA VAL A 71 3.96 23.98 3.70
C VAL A 71 3.40 25.41 3.66
N ALA A 72 2.33 25.65 2.88
CA ALA A 72 1.67 26.96 2.81
C ALA A 72 1.01 27.38 4.12
N ALA A 73 0.48 26.41 4.89
CA ALA A 73 -0.10 26.67 6.21
C ALA A 73 0.95 27.13 7.25
N ARG A 74 2.23 26.70 7.08
CA ARG A 74 3.35 27.06 7.98
C ARG A 74 4.64 27.33 7.19
N PRO A 75 4.71 28.47 6.48
CA PRO A 75 5.88 28.81 5.65
C PRO A 75 7.17 28.96 6.46
N ASP A 76 7.08 29.34 7.71
CA ASP A 76 8.18 29.45 8.66
C ASP A 76 8.79 28.09 9.01
N ALA A 77 8.02 27.00 8.93
CA ALA A 77 8.53 25.65 9.15
C ALA A 77 9.30 25.08 7.96
N ALA A 78 9.04 25.53 6.73
CA ALA A 78 9.62 24.96 5.51
C ALA A 78 11.17 24.84 5.53
N PRO A 79 11.96 25.84 6.00
CA PRO A 79 13.41 25.71 6.11
C PRO A 79 13.88 24.70 7.17
N HIS A 80 12.98 24.26 8.04
CA HIS A 80 13.24 23.39 9.17
C HIS A 80 12.71 21.95 8.96
N ILE A 81 12.04 21.67 7.84
CA ILE A 81 11.62 20.32 7.45
C ILE A 81 12.87 19.51 7.11
N ARG A 82 13.01 18.33 7.75
CA ARG A 82 14.19 17.46 7.63
C ARG A 82 13.92 16.15 6.93
N ALA A 83 12.70 15.63 7.01
CA ALA A 83 12.36 14.36 6.40
C ALA A 83 10.90 14.33 5.93
N VAL A 84 10.66 13.47 4.94
CA VAL A 84 9.34 13.02 4.47
C VAL A 84 9.29 11.51 4.59
N SER A 85 8.26 10.99 5.24
CA SER A 85 7.93 9.56 5.31
C SER A 85 6.67 9.29 4.52
N VAL A 86 6.61 8.15 3.85
CA VAL A 86 5.48 7.75 3.00
C VAL A 86 5.01 6.36 3.38
N ASP A 87 3.71 6.21 3.56
CA ASP A 87 3.08 4.90 3.54
C ASP A 87 1.91 4.86 2.56
N THR A 88 1.53 3.65 2.17
CA THR A 88 0.52 3.44 1.15
C THR A 88 -0.25 2.14 1.40
N THR A 89 -1.41 2.02 0.77
CA THR A 89 -2.04 0.71 0.62
C THR A 89 -1.09 -0.27 -0.06
N ALA A 90 -1.18 -1.57 0.28
CA ALA A 90 -0.42 -2.66 -0.34
C ALA A 90 -1.20 -4.02 -0.26
N SER A 91 -1.03 -4.92 -1.25
CA SER A 91 -0.18 -4.75 -2.43
C SER A 91 -0.91 -3.90 -3.48
N THR A 92 -0.26 -2.86 -3.95
CA THR A 92 -0.79 -1.96 -4.98
C THR A 92 0.27 -1.79 -6.08
N PRO A 93 0.50 -2.85 -6.90
CA PRO A 93 1.53 -2.86 -7.93
C PRO A 93 1.10 -2.15 -9.20
N CYS A 94 2.09 -1.66 -9.97
CA CYS A 94 1.91 -1.09 -11.29
C CYS A 94 3.03 -1.49 -12.25
N LEU A 95 2.67 -1.74 -13.51
CA LEU A 95 3.62 -1.95 -14.60
C LEU A 95 4.31 -0.64 -14.96
N VAL A 96 5.64 -0.66 -15.05
CA VAL A 96 6.44 0.53 -15.36
C VAL A 96 7.36 0.30 -16.57
N ASP A 97 7.76 1.39 -17.20
CA ASP A 97 8.79 1.39 -18.24
C ASP A 97 10.21 1.39 -17.65
N ARG A 98 11.23 1.53 -18.52
CA ARG A 98 12.65 1.53 -18.12
C ARG A 98 13.05 2.67 -17.20
N THR A 99 12.24 3.73 -17.14
CA THR A 99 12.49 4.92 -16.31
C THR A 99 11.67 4.91 -15.02
N CYS A 100 11.16 3.74 -14.60
CA CYS A 100 10.26 3.58 -13.45
C CYS A 100 8.97 4.41 -13.57
N THR A 101 8.56 4.76 -14.80
CA THR A 101 7.34 5.52 -15.06
C THR A 101 6.17 4.54 -15.30
N PRO A 102 5.07 4.63 -14.55
CA PRO A 102 3.85 3.86 -14.79
C PRO A 102 3.38 3.96 -16.23
N LEU A 103 3.03 2.82 -16.85
CA LEU A 103 2.62 2.82 -18.24
C LEU A 103 1.41 3.72 -18.50
N ALA A 104 0.47 3.81 -17.56
CA ALA A 104 -0.71 4.68 -17.67
C ALA A 104 -0.38 6.19 -17.75
N LEU A 105 0.86 6.62 -17.45
CA LEU A 105 1.28 8.00 -17.70
C LEU A 105 1.70 8.26 -19.16
N ARG A 106 1.79 7.21 -19.98
CA ARG A 106 2.04 7.32 -21.41
C ARG A 106 0.71 7.48 -22.16
N PRO A 107 0.60 8.39 -23.14
CA PRO A 107 -0.68 8.68 -23.83
C PRO A 107 -1.41 7.46 -24.37
N GLU A 108 -0.65 6.48 -24.89
CA GLU A 108 -1.21 5.26 -25.46
C GLU A 108 -1.82 4.27 -24.45
N TYR A 109 -1.59 4.48 -23.14
CA TYR A 109 -2.09 3.66 -22.04
C TYR A 109 -2.92 4.45 -21.02
N ALA A 110 -3.15 5.76 -21.25
CA ALA A 110 -3.77 6.63 -20.26
C ALA A 110 -5.17 6.18 -19.79
N ASP A 111 -5.92 5.50 -20.67
CA ASP A 111 -7.25 4.99 -20.36
C ASP A 111 -7.27 3.46 -20.20
N ASP A 112 -6.11 2.80 -20.19
CA ASP A 112 -6.02 1.35 -20.00
C ASP A 112 -5.95 1.00 -18.50
N PRO A 113 -7.02 0.41 -17.92
CA PRO A 113 -7.05 0.11 -16.48
C PRO A 113 -5.93 -0.85 -16.04
N ASP A 114 -5.49 -1.74 -16.93
CA ASP A 114 -4.46 -2.73 -16.62
C ASP A 114 -3.04 -2.15 -16.69
N ALA A 115 -2.88 -0.91 -17.17
CA ALA A 115 -1.65 -0.14 -17.10
C ALA A 115 -1.54 0.74 -15.83
N MET A 116 -2.59 0.76 -14.99
CA MET A 116 -2.68 1.55 -13.77
C MET A 116 -2.26 0.75 -12.54
N PHE A 117 -2.24 1.40 -11.38
CA PHE A 117 -2.05 0.72 -10.10
C PHE A 117 -3.22 -0.20 -9.79
N VAL A 118 -2.92 -1.47 -9.50
CA VAL A 118 -3.90 -2.48 -9.10
C VAL A 118 -4.09 -2.40 -7.60
N LEU A 119 -5.21 -1.81 -7.15
CA LEU A 119 -5.45 -1.53 -5.73
C LEU A 119 -5.45 -2.82 -4.87
N TRP A 120 -5.11 -2.71 -3.59
CA TRP A 120 -5.05 -3.84 -2.65
C TRP A 120 -6.30 -4.72 -2.68
N LYS A 121 -7.51 -4.14 -2.73
CA LYS A 121 -8.82 -4.83 -2.74
C LYS A 121 -9.25 -5.36 -4.11
N ASP A 122 -8.38 -5.34 -5.12
CA ASP A 122 -8.66 -5.94 -6.42
C ASP A 122 -8.52 -7.46 -6.37
N HIS A 123 -9.55 -8.16 -6.81
CA HIS A 123 -9.60 -9.63 -6.79
C HIS A 123 -9.69 -10.25 -8.19
N THR A 124 -9.33 -9.51 -9.24
CA THR A 124 -9.34 -10.05 -10.62
C THR A 124 -8.39 -11.23 -10.81
N ALA A 125 -7.35 -11.33 -9.98
CA ALA A 125 -6.30 -12.34 -10.05
C ALA A 125 -6.59 -13.61 -9.21
N GLN A 126 -7.85 -13.96 -8.98
CA GLN A 126 -8.22 -15.12 -8.14
C GLN A 126 -7.66 -16.43 -8.68
N ARG A 127 -7.76 -16.67 -9.97
CA ARG A 127 -7.23 -17.87 -10.62
C ARG A 127 -5.72 -17.99 -10.44
N GLU A 128 -4.98 -16.92 -10.67
CA GLU A 128 -3.54 -16.86 -10.53
C GLU A 128 -3.11 -17.11 -9.08
N SER A 129 -3.87 -16.62 -8.11
CA SER A 129 -3.59 -16.85 -6.69
C SER A 129 -3.73 -18.34 -6.31
N GLU A 130 -4.74 -19.02 -6.85
CA GLU A 130 -4.96 -20.46 -6.64
C GLU A 130 -3.83 -21.29 -7.26
N GLU A 131 -3.37 -20.93 -8.48
CA GLU A 131 -2.23 -21.58 -9.16
C GLU A 131 -0.94 -21.41 -8.34
N ILE A 132 -0.64 -20.19 -7.84
CA ILE A 132 0.53 -19.91 -7.00
C ILE A 132 0.47 -20.70 -5.69
N THR A 133 -0.68 -20.66 -5.01
CA THR A 133 -0.89 -21.40 -3.75
C THR A 133 -0.69 -22.89 -3.95
N ALA A 134 -1.25 -23.46 -5.02
CA ALA A 134 -1.11 -24.88 -5.34
C ALA A 134 0.34 -25.25 -5.70
N LEU A 135 1.10 -24.37 -6.34
CA LEU A 135 2.52 -24.60 -6.63
C LEU A 135 3.35 -24.55 -5.33
N CYS A 136 3.12 -23.56 -4.47
CA CYS A 136 3.77 -23.45 -3.16
C CYS A 136 3.56 -24.71 -2.30
N ALA A 137 2.34 -25.24 -2.29
CA ALA A 137 1.99 -26.42 -1.48
C ALA A 137 2.65 -27.73 -1.97
N ARG A 138 3.11 -27.78 -3.23
CA ARG A 138 3.75 -28.96 -3.83
C ARG A 138 5.28 -28.90 -3.83
N GLY A 139 5.86 -27.72 -3.60
CA GLY A 139 7.30 -27.53 -3.58
C GLY A 139 7.96 -28.03 -2.30
N GLU A 140 9.28 -28.24 -2.35
CA GLU A 140 10.08 -28.54 -1.15
C GLU A 140 10.05 -27.38 -0.15
N ILE A 141 10.00 -26.14 -0.65
CA ILE A 141 9.83 -24.90 0.12
C ILE A 141 8.46 -24.31 -0.22
N ASN A 142 7.63 -24.14 0.80
CA ASN A 142 6.38 -23.40 0.64
C ASN A 142 6.66 -21.90 0.80
N TYR A 143 6.83 -21.19 -0.33
CA TYR A 143 7.10 -19.74 -0.34
C TYR A 143 5.90 -18.90 0.14
N ALA A 144 4.69 -19.47 0.23
CA ALA A 144 3.52 -18.83 0.85
C ALA A 144 3.43 -19.06 2.37
N ARG A 145 4.40 -19.75 3.00
CA ARG A 145 4.32 -20.05 4.44
C ARG A 145 4.23 -18.81 5.32
N ARG A 146 4.88 -17.72 4.92
CA ARG A 146 4.85 -16.43 5.62
C ARG A 146 3.53 -15.67 5.41
N SER A 147 2.69 -16.14 4.48
CA SER A 147 1.34 -15.62 4.20
C SER A 147 0.25 -16.62 4.63
N GLY A 148 0.50 -17.40 5.67
CA GLY A 148 -0.46 -18.38 6.22
C GLY A 148 -0.71 -19.58 5.32
N ASN A 149 0.26 -19.99 4.48
CA ASN A 149 0.18 -21.05 3.48
C ASN A 149 -0.81 -20.79 2.33
N HIS A 150 -1.25 -19.56 2.18
CA HIS A 150 -2.14 -19.12 1.10
C HIS A 150 -1.62 -17.82 0.49
N TYR A 151 -1.53 -17.76 -0.84
CA TYR A 151 -1.12 -16.55 -1.54
C TYR A 151 -2.34 -15.90 -2.18
N SER A 152 -2.79 -14.79 -1.63
CA SER A 152 -4.03 -14.12 -2.00
C SER A 152 -4.01 -13.49 -3.39
N SER A 153 -5.20 -13.33 -4.00
CA SER A 153 -5.41 -12.49 -5.19
C SER A 153 -5.04 -11.02 -4.97
N GLU A 154 -5.02 -10.57 -3.71
CA GLU A 154 -4.58 -9.24 -3.33
C GLU A 154 -3.05 -9.06 -3.41
N CYS A 155 -2.28 -10.15 -3.48
CA CYS A 155 -0.83 -10.11 -3.46
C CYS A 155 -0.21 -9.85 -4.83
N PHE A 156 1.01 -9.32 -4.80
CA PHE A 156 1.79 -8.83 -5.94
C PHE A 156 1.85 -9.80 -7.13
N TRP A 157 2.35 -11.03 -6.91
CA TRP A 157 2.57 -11.97 -8.02
C TRP A 157 1.27 -12.46 -8.67
N SER A 158 0.18 -12.56 -7.91
CA SER A 158 -1.13 -12.88 -8.47
C SER A 158 -1.56 -11.82 -9.47
N LYS A 159 -1.49 -10.53 -9.07
CA LYS A 159 -1.85 -9.38 -9.91
C LYS A 159 -0.94 -9.24 -11.12
N VAL A 160 0.37 -9.35 -10.92
CA VAL A 160 1.37 -9.24 -12.00
C VAL A 160 1.14 -10.33 -13.05
N LEU A 161 0.95 -11.58 -12.61
CA LEU A 161 0.69 -12.70 -13.52
C LEU A 161 -0.60 -12.49 -14.32
N HIS A 162 -1.68 -12.03 -13.65
CA HIS A 162 -2.95 -11.71 -14.28
C HIS A 162 -2.79 -10.65 -15.39
N LEU A 163 -2.13 -9.53 -15.09
CA LEU A 163 -1.90 -8.46 -16.06
C LEU A 163 -1.07 -8.93 -17.26
N LEU A 164 0.01 -9.69 -17.02
CA LEU A 164 0.91 -10.14 -18.09
C LEU A 164 0.27 -11.24 -18.97
N ARG A 165 -0.62 -12.06 -18.41
CA ARG A 165 -1.40 -13.03 -19.19
C ARG A 165 -2.51 -12.35 -19.98
N GLY A 166 -3.15 -11.34 -19.40
CA GLY A 166 -4.31 -10.66 -19.98
C GLY A 166 -3.99 -9.81 -21.20
N SER A 167 -2.77 -9.22 -21.28
CA SER A 167 -2.42 -8.27 -22.33
C SER A 167 -1.02 -8.50 -22.91
N GLU A 168 -0.97 -8.94 -24.17
CA GLU A 168 0.30 -9.05 -24.92
C GLU A 168 0.98 -7.69 -25.10
N ARG A 169 0.20 -6.63 -25.28
CA ARG A 169 0.68 -5.27 -25.43
C ARG A 169 1.38 -4.80 -24.15
N LEU A 170 0.76 -4.95 -22.98
CA LEU A 170 1.36 -4.61 -21.69
C LEU A 170 2.60 -5.46 -21.41
N ARG A 171 2.54 -6.77 -21.67
CA ARG A 171 3.68 -7.68 -21.52
C ARG A 171 4.90 -7.27 -22.33
N ARG A 172 4.71 -6.76 -23.56
CA ARG A 172 5.79 -6.29 -24.43
C ARG A 172 6.39 -4.99 -23.91
N ASP A 173 5.57 -4.05 -23.43
CA ASP A 173 5.98 -2.67 -23.12
C ASP A 173 6.34 -2.47 -21.64
N ALA A 174 5.91 -3.39 -20.75
CA ALA A 174 6.33 -3.40 -19.37
C ALA A 174 7.81 -3.76 -19.22
N TRP A 175 8.56 -2.87 -18.59
CA TRP A 175 9.95 -3.16 -18.23
C TRP A 175 10.04 -3.87 -16.87
N ALA A 176 9.34 -3.35 -15.87
CA ALA A 176 9.32 -3.86 -14.51
C ALA A 176 7.97 -3.61 -13.85
N VAL A 177 7.88 -3.93 -12.57
CA VAL A 177 6.74 -3.65 -11.69
C VAL A 177 7.23 -2.98 -10.43
N VAL A 178 6.48 -2.01 -9.93
CA VAL A 178 6.76 -1.34 -8.66
C VAL A 178 5.54 -1.43 -7.74
N GLU A 179 5.76 -1.54 -6.44
CA GLU A 179 4.73 -1.28 -5.43
C GLU A 179 4.56 0.22 -5.25
N LEU A 180 3.35 0.67 -4.90
CA LEU A 180 3.07 2.09 -4.69
C LEU A 180 3.96 2.69 -3.60
N CYS A 181 4.17 1.97 -2.50
CA CYS A 181 5.04 2.41 -1.41
C CYS A 181 6.50 2.58 -1.82
N ASP A 182 6.98 1.86 -2.83
CA ASP A 182 8.33 2.03 -3.37
C ASP A 182 8.37 3.15 -4.42
N TRP A 183 7.29 3.29 -5.21
CA TRP A 183 7.23 4.24 -6.31
C TRP A 183 7.16 5.71 -5.84
N ILE A 184 6.39 6.03 -4.81
CA ILE A 184 6.26 7.42 -4.33
C ILE A 184 7.61 7.95 -3.81
N PRO A 185 8.37 7.23 -2.94
CA PRO A 185 9.74 7.64 -2.60
C PRO A 185 10.67 7.76 -3.81
N ALA A 186 10.55 6.84 -4.80
CA ALA A 186 11.32 6.91 -6.04
C ALA A 186 11.02 8.19 -6.84
N VAL A 187 9.76 8.60 -6.94
CA VAL A 187 9.34 9.87 -7.54
C VAL A 187 9.97 11.06 -6.82
N LEU A 188 9.87 11.11 -5.50
CA LEU A 188 10.42 12.21 -4.69
C LEU A 188 11.94 12.32 -4.80
N THR A 189 12.65 11.19 -4.83
CA THR A 189 14.12 11.15 -4.95
C THR A 189 14.61 11.30 -6.39
N GLY A 190 13.70 11.26 -7.38
CA GLY A 190 14.05 11.34 -8.80
C GLY A 190 14.69 10.06 -9.34
N CYS A 191 14.43 8.92 -8.73
CA CYS A 191 14.87 7.60 -9.21
C CYS A 191 14.31 7.34 -10.62
N ARG A 192 15.18 6.92 -11.55
CA ARG A 192 14.85 6.69 -12.96
C ARG A 192 15.28 5.29 -13.46
N ALA A 193 15.72 4.43 -12.56
CA ALA A 193 16.15 3.08 -12.90
C ALA A 193 15.81 2.10 -11.77
N MET A 194 15.42 0.88 -12.12
CA MET A 194 15.06 -0.16 -11.13
C MET A 194 16.25 -0.54 -10.24
N GLU A 195 17.46 -0.40 -10.75
CA GLU A 195 18.70 -0.70 -10.02
C GLU A 195 18.95 0.28 -8.85
N ASP A 196 18.41 1.49 -8.96
CA ASP A 196 18.51 2.55 -7.94
C ASP A 196 17.33 2.57 -6.99
N LEU A 197 16.27 1.80 -7.30
CA LEU A 197 15.06 1.73 -6.48
C LEU A 197 15.37 1.07 -5.13
N ARG A 198 15.00 1.72 -4.04
CA ARG A 198 15.07 1.14 -2.70
C ARG A 198 13.72 0.55 -2.31
N SER A 199 13.61 -0.76 -2.47
CA SER A 199 12.38 -1.50 -2.14
C SER A 199 12.22 -1.67 -0.63
N GLY A 200 11.03 -1.39 -0.12
CA GLY A 200 10.68 -1.55 1.28
C GLY A 200 10.55 -3.01 1.70
N LEU A 201 11.26 -3.40 2.76
CA LEU A 201 11.21 -4.75 3.33
C LEU A 201 9.77 -5.15 3.71
N CYS A 202 8.99 -4.21 4.18
CA CYS A 202 7.60 -4.43 4.59
C CYS A 202 6.76 -5.02 3.44
N ALA A 203 6.67 -4.33 2.31
CA ALA A 203 5.90 -4.79 1.15
C ALA A 203 6.55 -6.02 0.49
N ALA A 204 7.87 -6.01 0.33
CA ALA A 204 8.60 -7.13 -0.28
C ALA A 204 8.37 -8.45 0.49
N GLY A 205 8.47 -8.43 1.81
CA GLY A 205 8.29 -9.60 2.66
C GLY A 205 6.82 -10.03 2.79
N SER A 206 5.91 -9.07 2.98
CA SER A 206 4.50 -9.37 3.24
C SER A 206 3.71 -9.69 1.95
N LYS A 207 4.07 -9.09 0.81
CA LYS A 207 3.26 -9.14 -0.42
C LYS A 207 3.99 -9.78 -1.62
N VAL A 208 5.36 -9.82 -1.64
CA VAL A 208 6.15 -10.20 -2.83
C VAL A 208 6.95 -11.50 -2.62
N MET A 209 6.71 -12.24 -1.54
CA MET A 209 7.41 -13.49 -1.18
C MET A 209 8.93 -13.32 -0.95
N TRP A 210 9.39 -12.11 -0.62
CA TRP A 210 10.80 -11.91 -0.29
C TRP A 210 11.10 -12.40 1.13
N ALA A 211 12.18 -13.16 1.31
CA ALA A 211 12.70 -13.47 2.64
C ALA A 211 14.20 -13.78 2.59
N GLU A 212 14.91 -13.43 3.66
CA GLU A 212 16.34 -13.68 3.79
C GLU A 212 16.64 -15.19 3.83
N GLU A 213 15.76 -15.98 4.43
CA GLU A 213 15.93 -17.43 4.62
C GLU A 213 16.05 -18.24 3.30
N TRP A 214 15.53 -17.71 2.18
CA TRP A 214 15.75 -18.28 0.84
C TRP A 214 16.51 -17.35 -0.10
N GLY A 215 17.20 -16.36 0.46
CA GLY A 215 18.11 -15.49 -0.28
C GLY A 215 17.46 -14.38 -1.10
N GLY A 216 16.21 -14.01 -0.79
CA GLY A 216 15.47 -12.96 -1.50
C GLY A 216 14.11 -13.43 -2.00
N TYR A 217 13.84 -13.29 -3.30
CA TYR A 217 12.63 -13.85 -3.92
C TYR A 217 12.75 -15.36 -4.16
N PRO A 218 11.64 -16.10 -4.35
CA PRO A 218 11.69 -17.47 -4.84
C PRO A 218 12.56 -17.59 -6.10
N PRO A 219 13.24 -18.72 -6.35
CA PRO A 219 14.16 -18.87 -7.48
C PRO A 219 13.44 -18.88 -8.83
N GLU A 220 14.19 -18.66 -9.91
CA GLU A 220 13.63 -18.61 -11.28
C GLU A 220 12.86 -19.89 -11.65
N GLU A 221 13.28 -21.03 -11.14
CA GLU A 221 12.63 -22.33 -11.38
C GLU A 221 11.20 -22.36 -10.85
N PHE A 222 10.93 -21.71 -9.71
CA PHE A 222 9.58 -21.57 -9.17
C PHE A 222 8.69 -20.77 -10.13
N PHE A 223 9.16 -19.62 -10.58
CA PHE A 223 8.40 -18.77 -11.50
C PHE A 223 8.29 -19.37 -12.90
N ALA A 224 9.32 -20.05 -13.39
CA ALA A 224 9.27 -20.80 -14.66
C ALA A 224 8.25 -21.94 -14.60
N GLY A 225 8.14 -22.60 -13.44
CA GLY A 225 7.15 -23.66 -13.21
C GLY A 225 5.70 -23.14 -13.10
N LEU A 226 5.52 -21.87 -12.75
CA LEU A 226 4.23 -21.19 -12.75
C LEU A 226 3.88 -20.64 -14.14
N ASP A 227 4.69 -19.73 -14.64
CA ASP A 227 4.61 -19.17 -16.00
C ASP A 227 5.88 -18.39 -16.35
N PRO A 228 6.61 -18.77 -17.43
CA PRO A 228 7.84 -18.09 -17.83
C PRO A 228 7.67 -16.58 -18.13
N VAL A 229 6.45 -16.10 -18.30
CA VAL A 229 6.13 -14.66 -18.51
C VAL A 229 6.61 -13.78 -17.35
N LEU A 230 6.75 -14.34 -16.15
CA LEU A 230 7.21 -13.63 -14.96
C LEU A 230 8.73 -13.43 -14.90
N LEU A 231 9.52 -14.24 -15.59
CA LEU A 231 10.98 -14.21 -15.47
C LEU A 231 11.61 -12.85 -15.82
N PRO A 232 11.19 -12.14 -16.90
CA PRO A 232 11.72 -10.81 -17.16
C PRO A 232 11.46 -9.80 -16.05
N ILE A 233 10.31 -9.90 -15.38
CA ILE A 233 9.96 -9.02 -14.24
C ILE A 233 10.83 -9.37 -13.04
N LEU A 234 10.86 -10.65 -12.64
CA LEU A 234 11.66 -11.13 -11.51
C LEU A 234 13.12 -10.64 -11.57
N ARG A 235 13.76 -10.81 -12.74
CA ARG A 235 15.17 -10.42 -12.96
C ARG A 235 15.46 -8.94 -12.82
N ARG A 236 14.42 -8.10 -12.77
CA ARG A 236 14.52 -6.63 -12.71
C ARG A 236 14.07 -6.07 -11.36
N LEU A 237 13.52 -6.90 -10.48
CA LEU A 237 13.19 -6.46 -9.13
C LEU A 237 14.48 -6.23 -8.32
N PRO A 238 14.50 -5.21 -7.46
CA PRO A 238 15.59 -5.01 -6.50
C PRO A 238 15.74 -6.21 -5.57
N VAL A 239 16.90 -6.84 -5.57
CA VAL A 239 17.16 -8.03 -4.70
C VAL A 239 17.27 -7.61 -3.23
N ARG A 240 17.84 -6.43 -2.99
CA ARG A 240 18.02 -5.89 -1.63
C ARG A 240 16.80 -5.09 -1.20
N THR A 241 16.35 -5.36 0.03
CA THR A 241 15.27 -4.62 0.69
C THR A 241 15.78 -3.81 1.85
N TYR A 242 15.00 -2.82 2.29
CA TYR A 242 15.38 -1.86 3.32
C TYR A 242 14.24 -1.68 4.33
N GLY A 243 14.58 -1.55 5.61
CA GLY A 243 13.63 -1.20 6.67
C GLY A 243 13.13 0.25 6.55
N CYS A 244 12.01 0.53 7.18
CA CYS A 244 11.40 1.86 7.21
C CYS A 244 12.27 2.92 7.95
N ASP A 245 13.29 2.50 8.68
CA ASP A 245 14.29 3.33 9.35
C ASP A 245 15.46 3.73 8.42
N THR A 246 15.41 3.34 7.14
CA THR A 246 16.46 3.61 6.16
C THR A 246 16.03 4.75 5.21
N PRO A 247 16.91 5.68 4.85
CA PRO A 247 16.64 6.66 3.81
C PRO A 247 16.51 6.01 2.42
N ALA A 248 15.49 6.37 1.66
CA ALA A 248 15.44 6.08 0.22
C ALA A 248 16.38 7.00 -0.57
N GLY A 249 16.61 8.20 -0.08
CA GLY A 249 17.48 9.22 -0.66
C GLY A 249 17.18 10.59 -0.10
N THR A 250 17.49 11.62 -0.86
CA THR A 250 17.08 13.00 -0.58
C THR A 250 16.16 13.52 -1.67
N LEU A 251 15.43 14.58 -1.38
CA LEU A 251 14.49 15.19 -2.31
C LEU A 251 15.21 15.66 -3.59
N SER A 252 14.70 15.26 -4.73
CA SER A 252 15.27 15.64 -6.02
C SER A 252 15.14 17.14 -6.28
N PRO A 253 16.03 17.76 -7.08
CA PRO A 253 15.93 19.18 -7.44
C PRO A 253 14.57 19.55 -8.05
N GLU A 254 14.01 18.66 -8.88
CA GLU A 254 12.70 18.84 -9.51
C GLU A 254 11.58 18.97 -8.47
N TRP A 255 11.54 18.04 -7.51
CA TRP A 255 10.50 18.04 -6.47
C TRP A 255 10.77 19.10 -5.39
N ALA A 256 12.03 19.38 -5.08
CA ALA A 256 12.39 20.48 -4.18
C ALA A 256 11.84 21.82 -4.70
N ALA A 257 12.04 22.09 -5.98
CA ALA A 257 11.50 23.31 -6.62
C ALA A 257 9.96 23.33 -6.66
N LYS A 258 9.31 22.18 -6.95
CA LYS A 258 7.84 22.07 -6.98
C LYS A 258 7.17 22.27 -5.62
N LEU A 259 7.85 21.85 -4.55
CA LEU A 259 7.30 21.83 -3.19
C LEU A 259 7.80 22.99 -2.32
N GLY A 260 8.76 23.78 -2.79
CA GLY A 260 9.37 24.86 -2.02
C GLY A 260 10.20 24.35 -0.83
N LEU A 261 10.79 23.15 -0.95
CA LEU A 261 11.57 22.49 0.10
C LEU A 261 13.06 22.41 -0.28
N SER A 262 13.90 22.13 0.71
CA SER A 262 15.34 21.90 0.49
C SER A 262 15.58 20.54 -0.16
N GLU A 263 16.55 20.44 -1.08
CA GLU A 263 17.07 19.18 -1.63
C GLU A 263 17.73 18.28 -0.55
N GLN A 264 17.99 18.80 0.64
CA GLN A 264 18.56 18.04 1.75
C GLN A 264 17.49 17.32 2.59
N VAL A 265 16.20 17.50 2.29
CA VAL A 265 15.11 16.76 2.94
C VAL A 265 15.27 15.27 2.64
N VAL A 266 15.39 14.48 3.69
CA VAL A 266 15.54 13.03 3.60
C VAL A 266 14.18 12.41 3.26
N ILE A 267 14.15 11.52 2.29
CA ILE A 267 12.98 10.71 1.95
C ILE A 267 13.19 9.32 2.55
N GLY A 268 12.27 8.88 3.39
CA GLY A 268 12.28 7.53 3.96
C GLY A 268 11.95 6.46 2.93
N VAL A 269 12.41 5.24 3.14
CA VAL A 269 11.90 4.06 2.42
C VAL A 269 10.42 3.92 2.76
N GLY A 270 9.60 3.65 1.73
CA GLY A 270 8.15 3.55 1.89
C GLY A 270 7.71 2.32 2.68
N ASN A 271 6.52 2.41 3.25
CA ASN A 271 5.96 1.38 4.11
C ASN A 271 4.50 1.08 3.73
N VAL A 272 3.92 0.06 4.34
CA VAL A 272 2.49 -0.26 4.22
C VAL A 272 1.72 0.53 5.30
N ASP A 273 0.57 1.10 4.94
CA ASP A 273 -0.25 1.98 5.77
C ASP A 273 -0.58 1.40 7.16
N CYS A 274 -1.08 0.16 7.20
CA CYS A 274 -1.42 -0.48 8.46
C CYS A 274 -0.21 -0.76 9.36
N HIS A 275 0.98 -0.99 8.80
CA HIS A 275 2.23 -1.15 9.55
C HIS A 275 2.71 0.18 10.11
N SER A 276 2.66 1.27 9.32
CA SER A 276 2.95 2.63 9.81
C SER A 276 1.97 3.06 10.89
N GLY A 277 0.67 2.77 10.70
CA GLY A 277 -0.36 3.01 11.71
C GLY A 277 -0.10 2.29 13.02
N ALA A 278 0.41 1.05 12.97
CA ALA A 278 0.80 0.30 14.16
C ALA A 278 1.98 0.95 14.89
N VAL A 279 2.99 1.45 14.14
CA VAL A 279 4.12 2.19 14.73
C VAL A 279 3.63 3.48 15.38
N GLY A 280 2.77 4.25 14.69
CA GLY A 280 2.17 5.47 15.23
C GLY A 280 1.33 5.24 16.49
N ALA A 281 0.69 4.07 16.62
CA ALA A 281 -0.04 3.66 17.82
C ALA A 281 0.87 3.13 18.95
N GLY A 282 2.20 3.12 18.77
CA GLY A 282 3.15 2.70 19.79
C GLY A 282 3.24 1.19 19.98
N ILE A 283 3.14 0.41 18.89
CA ILE A 283 3.24 -1.05 18.96
C ILE A 283 4.55 -1.49 19.62
N CYS A 284 4.47 -2.46 20.53
CA CYS A 284 5.61 -3.09 21.16
C CYS A 284 5.32 -4.57 21.47
N HIS A 285 6.36 -5.33 21.84
CA HIS A 285 6.16 -6.73 22.25
C HIS A 285 5.16 -6.84 23.40
N GLY A 286 4.17 -7.71 23.25
CA GLY A 286 3.11 -7.93 24.24
C GLY A 286 1.86 -7.06 24.01
N THR A 287 1.84 -6.21 22.97
CA THR A 287 0.66 -5.47 22.55
C THR A 287 0.17 -5.95 21.18
N VAL A 288 -1.13 -5.73 20.94
CA VAL A 288 -1.75 -5.89 19.61
C VAL A 288 -2.36 -4.56 19.23
N VAL A 289 -2.01 -4.05 18.07
CA VAL A 289 -2.65 -2.86 17.49
C VAL A 289 -3.71 -3.28 16.50
N LEU A 290 -4.88 -2.68 16.58
CA LEU A 290 -5.99 -2.88 15.67
C LEU A 290 -6.19 -1.62 14.84
N ASN A 291 -5.97 -1.72 13.54
CA ASN A 291 -6.35 -0.71 12.57
C ASN A 291 -7.77 -1.02 12.10
N LEU A 292 -8.72 -0.19 12.50
CA LEU A 292 -10.15 -0.40 12.25
C LEU A 292 -10.66 0.60 11.22
N GLY A 293 -11.09 0.09 10.08
CA GLY A 293 -11.70 0.83 9.00
C GLY A 293 -12.86 0.04 8.38
N THR A 294 -13.01 0.10 7.08
CA THR A 294 -13.91 -0.79 6.31
C THR A 294 -13.54 -2.25 6.53
N SER A 295 -12.24 -2.54 6.51
CA SER A 295 -11.60 -3.78 6.99
C SER A 295 -10.93 -3.57 8.34
N ALA A 296 -10.40 -4.63 8.94
CA ALA A 296 -9.57 -4.55 10.15
C ALA A 296 -8.26 -5.29 9.94
N CYS A 297 -7.16 -4.68 10.40
CA CYS A 297 -5.85 -5.31 10.45
C CYS A 297 -5.38 -5.40 11.90
N TYR A 298 -4.95 -6.59 12.30
CA TYR A 298 -4.38 -6.88 13.61
C TYR A 298 -2.88 -6.98 13.46
N MET A 299 -2.15 -6.13 14.17
CA MET A 299 -0.70 -6.05 14.14
C MET A 299 -0.10 -6.45 15.47
N ALA A 300 0.94 -7.28 15.43
CA ALA A 300 1.73 -7.65 16.60
C ALA A 300 3.21 -7.68 16.23
N VAL A 301 4.08 -7.59 17.23
CA VAL A 301 5.53 -7.75 17.06
C VAL A 301 6.09 -8.67 18.11
N MET A 302 7.10 -9.46 17.74
CA MET A 302 7.78 -10.39 18.63
C MET A 302 9.29 -10.39 18.39
N PRO A 303 10.12 -10.44 19.45
CA PRO A 303 11.55 -10.65 19.29
C PRO A 303 11.86 -11.98 18.58
N PRO A 304 12.79 -12.02 17.60
CA PRO A 304 13.10 -13.22 16.83
C PRO A 304 13.48 -14.43 17.71
N GLU A 305 14.21 -14.20 18.80
CA GLU A 305 14.62 -15.25 19.75
C GLU A 305 13.44 -15.90 20.49
N LYS A 306 12.32 -15.19 20.63
CA LYS A 306 11.07 -15.74 21.19
C LYS A 306 10.25 -16.48 20.15
N MET A 307 10.34 -16.06 18.88
CA MET A 307 9.67 -16.73 17.77
C MET A 307 10.35 -18.06 17.44
N GLY A 308 11.68 -18.09 17.32
CA GLY A 308 12.44 -19.22 16.82
C GLY A 308 11.95 -19.61 15.41
N ASP A 309 11.96 -20.91 15.09
CA ASP A 309 11.54 -21.45 13.79
C ASP A 309 10.02 -21.64 13.66
N ARG A 310 9.25 -21.16 14.63
CA ARG A 310 7.79 -21.33 14.61
C ARG A 310 7.14 -20.43 13.59
N MET A 311 6.16 -20.97 12.88
CA MET A 311 5.25 -20.22 12.01
C MET A 311 3.84 -20.34 12.59
N VAL A 312 3.08 -19.26 12.58
CA VAL A 312 1.68 -19.27 13.01
C VAL A 312 0.82 -19.50 11.78
N GLU A 313 0.12 -20.61 11.75
CA GLU A 313 -0.76 -20.95 10.62
C GLU A 313 -1.94 -19.98 10.52
N GLY A 314 -2.36 -19.67 9.28
CA GLY A 314 -3.53 -18.84 9.01
C GLY A 314 -3.32 -17.34 9.25
N ILE A 315 -2.12 -16.90 9.68
CA ILE A 315 -1.78 -15.48 9.76
C ILE A 315 -1.12 -15.03 8.46
N PHE A 316 -1.67 -14.01 7.86
CA PHE A 316 -1.11 -13.34 6.71
C PHE A 316 0.02 -12.38 7.16
N GLY A 317 1.23 -12.57 6.70
CA GLY A 317 2.37 -11.71 7.01
C GLY A 317 3.04 -12.05 8.35
N GLN A 318 4.18 -12.75 8.26
CA GLN A 318 5.10 -13.01 9.37
C GLN A 318 6.49 -12.67 8.86
N VAL A 319 6.90 -11.41 9.01
CA VAL A 319 8.06 -10.87 8.31
C VAL A 319 9.01 -10.16 9.27
N ASP A 320 10.28 -10.55 9.21
CA ASP A 320 11.33 -9.94 10.02
C ASP A 320 11.53 -8.48 9.63
N GLY A 321 11.39 -7.57 10.59
CA GLY A 321 11.60 -6.14 10.39
C GLY A 321 10.48 -5.39 9.67
N SER A 322 9.34 -6.02 9.34
CA SER A 322 8.29 -5.39 8.53
C SER A 322 7.54 -4.26 9.25
N ILE A 323 7.41 -4.32 10.57
CA ILE A 323 6.74 -3.29 11.39
C ILE A 323 7.76 -2.49 12.17
N LEU A 324 8.58 -3.17 12.98
CA LEU A 324 9.67 -2.58 13.73
C LEU A 324 10.99 -3.25 13.38
N PRO A 325 12.06 -2.49 13.14
CA PRO A 325 13.39 -3.05 12.94
C PRO A 325 13.79 -4.00 14.09
N GLY A 326 14.32 -5.16 13.74
CA GLY A 326 14.77 -6.16 14.72
C GLY A 326 13.65 -6.98 15.40
N MET A 327 12.38 -6.82 14.98
CA MET A 327 11.26 -7.61 15.45
C MET A 327 10.63 -8.39 14.29
N VAL A 328 10.08 -9.56 14.57
CA VAL A 328 9.17 -10.23 13.63
C VAL A 328 7.83 -9.51 13.69
N GLY A 329 7.38 -8.99 12.55
CA GLY A 329 6.06 -8.38 12.42
C GLY A 329 5.01 -9.41 12.01
N PHE A 330 3.82 -9.31 12.59
CA PHE A 330 2.65 -10.14 12.28
C PHE A 330 1.50 -9.29 11.80
N GLU A 331 0.88 -9.72 10.71
CA GLU A 331 -0.31 -9.11 10.15
C GLU A 331 -1.41 -10.17 10.04
N ALA A 332 -2.60 -9.89 10.61
CA ALA A 332 -3.79 -10.66 10.39
C ALA A 332 -4.92 -9.72 9.97
N GLY A 333 -5.67 -10.07 8.93
CA GLY A 333 -6.70 -9.22 8.36
C GLY A 333 -8.09 -9.81 8.44
N MET A 334 -9.08 -8.92 8.56
CA MET A 334 -10.50 -9.21 8.32
C MET A 334 -10.96 -8.28 7.20
N SER A 335 -11.33 -8.84 6.06
CA SER A 335 -11.73 -8.07 4.86
C SER A 335 -13.02 -7.27 5.04
N ALA A 336 -13.88 -7.63 6.01
CA ALA A 336 -15.09 -6.90 6.33
C ALA A 336 -15.17 -6.65 7.85
N PHE A 337 -15.08 -5.40 8.27
CA PHE A 337 -15.26 -4.98 9.66
C PHE A 337 -16.28 -3.84 9.75
N GLY A 338 -15.95 -2.65 9.30
CA GLY A 338 -16.86 -1.51 9.25
C GLY A 338 -18.08 -1.78 8.36
N ASP A 339 -17.91 -2.51 7.26
CA ASP A 339 -18.99 -2.94 6.38
C ASP A 339 -20.00 -3.86 7.08
N VAL A 340 -19.55 -4.71 8.03
CA VAL A 340 -20.44 -5.55 8.85
C VAL A 340 -21.30 -4.68 9.75
N TYR A 341 -20.72 -3.65 10.40
CA TYR A 341 -21.50 -2.69 11.20
C TYR A 341 -22.48 -1.93 10.32
N ALA A 342 -22.06 -1.47 9.14
CA ALA A 342 -22.95 -0.78 8.21
C ALA A 342 -24.07 -1.70 7.72
N TRP A 343 -23.80 -2.96 7.43
CA TRP A 343 -24.80 -3.95 7.09
C TRP A 343 -25.78 -4.18 8.25
N PHE A 344 -25.29 -4.39 9.46
CA PHE A 344 -26.10 -4.61 10.66
C PHE A 344 -26.97 -3.38 10.97
N LYS A 345 -26.42 -2.18 10.85
CA LYS A 345 -27.21 -0.93 10.95
C LYS A 345 -28.33 -0.90 9.92
N ARG A 346 -28.07 -1.22 8.64
CA ARG A 346 -29.14 -1.28 7.62
C ARG A 346 -30.20 -2.31 7.98
N LEU A 347 -29.81 -3.47 8.48
CA LEU A 347 -30.73 -4.53 8.90
C LEU A 347 -31.63 -4.06 10.05
N LEU A 348 -31.07 -3.46 11.07
CA LEU A 348 -31.82 -2.91 12.22
C LEU A 348 -32.74 -1.76 11.80
N CYS A 349 -32.30 -0.91 10.88
CA CYS A 349 -33.08 0.24 10.38
C CYS A 349 -34.10 -0.15 9.30
N TRP A 350 -34.09 -1.38 8.78
CA TRP A 350 -34.98 -1.81 7.72
C TRP A 350 -36.48 -1.65 8.08
N PRO A 351 -36.98 -2.09 9.25
CA PRO A 351 -38.38 -1.87 9.62
C PRO A 351 -38.74 -0.39 9.71
N LEU A 352 -37.82 0.43 10.19
CA LEU A 352 -38.01 1.88 10.30
C LEU A 352 -38.17 2.53 8.92
N ARG A 353 -37.30 2.17 7.96
CA ARG A 353 -37.25 2.80 6.63
C ARG A 353 -38.29 2.25 5.68
N GLU A 354 -38.52 0.93 5.70
CA GLU A 354 -39.36 0.25 4.72
C GLU A 354 -40.80 0.01 5.18
N VAL A 355 -41.07 0.13 6.49
CA VAL A 355 -42.42 -0.14 7.05
C VAL A 355 -42.95 1.10 7.79
N LEU A 356 -42.25 1.58 8.81
CA LEU A 356 -42.79 2.61 9.71
C LEU A 356 -42.80 4.00 9.06
N LEU A 357 -41.72 4.41 8.42
CA LEU A 357 -41.63 5.71 7.77
C LEU A 357 -42.60 5.84 6.55
N PRO A 358 -42.76 4.84 5.67
CA PRO A 358 -43.76 4.87 4.63
C PRO A 358 -45.20 4.88 5.16
N ALA A 359 -45.47 4.24 6.31
CA ALA A 359 -46.79 4.24 6.95
C ALA A 359 -47.16 5.58 7.59
N ASP A 360 -46.18 6.33 8.08
CA ASP A 360 -46.33 7.66 8.68
C ASP A 360 -45.18 8.60 8.24
N PRO A 361 -45.24 9.09 6.99
CA PRO A 361 -44.11 9.87 6.40
C PRO A 361 -43.89 11.23 7.07
N GLU A 362 -44.88 11.76 7.77
CA GLU A 362 -44.80 13.08 8.43
C GLU A 362 -44.25 13.00 9.85
N ASN A 363 -43.98 11.80 10.36
CA ASN A 363 -43.47 11.60 11.72
C ASN A 363 -42.02 12.08 11.86
N GLU A 364 -41.83 13.21 12.51
CA GLU A 364 -40.53 13.82 12.69
C GLU A 364 -39.53 12.93 13.46
N THR A 365 -40.04 12.17 14.45
CA THR A 365 -39.20 11.23 15.22
C THR A 365 -38.69 10.10 14.35
N LEU A 366 -39.55 9.50 13.50
CA LEU A 366 -39.13 8.45 12.56
C LEU A 366 -38.16 8.97 11.52
N ARG A 367 -38.36 10.19 11.00
CA ARG A 367 -37.43 10.85 10.08
C ARG A 367 -36.06 11.09 10.73
N ALA A 368 -36.04 11.62 11.94
CA ALA A 368 -34.80 11.87 12.68
C ALA A 368 -34.01 10.58 12.95
N LEU A 369 -34.71 9.49 13.33
CA LEU A 369 -34.09 8.16 13.52
C LEU A 369 -33.59 7.55 12.20
N ALA A 370 -34.29 7.75 11.08
CA ALA A 370 -33.91 7.23 9.78
C ALA A 370 -32.71 8.00 9.16
N ALA A 371 -32.45 9.21 9.61
CA ALA A 371 -31.35 10.06 9.15
C ALA A 371 -30.01 9.77 9.89
N GLN A 372 -30.07 9.12 11.04
CA GLN A 372 -28.87 8.67 11.79
C GLN A 372 -28.26 7.39 11.17
#